data_f1bcbfdbe13acc7ecd3ef351cbe2ff26
#
_entry.id   f1bcbfdbe13acc7ecd3ef351cbe2ff26
#
_cell.length_a   1.000
_cell.length_b   1.000
_cell.length_c   1.000
_cell.angle_alpha   90.00
_cell.angle_beta   90.00
_cell.angle_gamma   90.00
#
_symmetry.space_group_name_H-M   'P 1'
#
loop_
_entity.id
_entity.type
_entity.pdbx_description
1 polymer ?
#
loop_
_entity_poly.entity_id
_entity_poly.type
_entity_poly.pdbx_seq_one_letter_code
_entity_poly.pdbx_strand_id
1 'polypeptide(L)'
;MDSLYYELPIGLSSNGEMLKNVELLRTNGVAEKVFVTKIAEKPYTWQGNVLSVAIKSIGNVEIGAGVREKYLKEGSVTIPEAILHLTLADVNTSLVEIHRRCWVSQIPKQEVVCKFCGRRLEADIDLDKIDYLPETKQQMQETLDYSQLAVDLKYGFQPLALGKITEQEKYAGITDTVYNRFVFRPPLLKDAIRNEAYFTDSITFWRRIALDCLVGIQLVENGEVIDVLPDEFKTYYGLKIFNEYLTGSDLKAVRDILTEHLPTLPFAYYEPCGCNEQRMIPVIMEASNFFSE
;
A
#
# COMPACT_ATOMS: atom_id res chain seq x y z
N MET A 1 8.76 29.82 2.17
CA MET A 1 9.39 28.60 2.74
C MET A 1 8.29 27.58 2.81
N ASP A 2 8.33 26.59 1.94
CA ASP A 2 7.34 25.53 1.97
C ASP A 2 7.45 24.75 3.28
N SER A 3 6.30 24.51 3.88
CA SER A 3 6.21 23.76 5.13
C SER A 3 6.78 22.36 4.90
N LEU A 4 7.71 21.93 5.75
CA LEU A 4 8.22 20.54 5.75
C LEU A 4 7.23 19.56 6.41
N TYR A 5 5.98 19.99 6.59
CA TYR A 5 4.92 19.20 7.22
C TYR A 5 3.83 18.83 6.22
N TYR A 6 3.34 17.60 6.31
CA TYR A 6 2.16 17.12 5.58
C TYR A 6 1.41 16.07 6.40
N GLU A 7 0.21 15.68 5.94
CA GLU A 7 -0.60 14.65 6.59
C GLU A 7 -0.68 13.37 5.76
N LEU A 8 -0.64 12.22 6.44
CA LEU A 8 -0.89 10.92 5.84
C LEU A 8 -2.39 10.68 5.68
N PRO A 9 -2.83 10.03 4.60
CA PRO A 9 -4.24 9.66 4.41
C PRO A 9 -4.78 8.75 5.52
N ILE A 10 -4.01 7.76 5.91
CA ILE A 10 -4.40 6.77 6.92
C ILE A 10 -3.65 7.01 8.22
N GLY A 11 -2.33 7.02 8.16
CA GLY A 11 -1.46 7.27 9.30
C GLY A 11 -0.83 6.02 9.92
N LEU A 12 0.09 6.26 10.86
CA LEU A 12 0.78 5.24 11.62
C LEU A 12 -0.01 4.91 12.90
N SER A 13 -0.41 3.66 13.07
CA SER A 13 -1.01 3.21 14.33
C SER A 13 0.06 3.08 15.42
N SER A 14 -0.12 3.82 16.53
CA SER A 14 0.77 3.79 17.69
C SER A 14 -0.04 3.92 18.97
N ASN A 15 0.08 2.94 19.87
CA ASN A 15 -0.61 2.92 21.17
C ASN A 15 -2.13 3.20 21.11
N GLY A 16 -2.81 2.74 20.06
CA GLY A 16 -4.25 2.94 19.86
C GLY A 16 -4.64 4.29 19.24
N GLU A 17 -3.65 5.11 18.89
CA GLU A 17 -3.85 6.37 18.17
C GLU A 17 -3.31 6.29 16.75
N MET A 18 -3.94 7.04 15.83
CA MET A 18 -3.48 7.19 14.45
C MET A 18 -2.68 8.48 14.30
N LEU A 19 -1.38 8.34 14.10
CA LEU A 19 -0.46 9.46 13.91
C LEU A 19 -0.41 9.82 12.42
N LYS A 20 -0.94 10.99 12.03
CA LYS A 20 -1.02 11.43 10.63
C LYS A 20 -0.01 12.52 10.27
N ASN A 21 0.44 13.32 11.22
CA ASN A 21 1.33 14.44 10.96
C ASN A 21 2.76 13.97 10.72
N VAL A 22 3.32 14.31 9.57
CA VAL A 22 4.70 13.99 9.19
C VAL A 22 5.52 15.26 9.11
N GLU A 23 6.72 15.22 9.70
CA GLU A 23 7.76 16.23 9.54
C GLU A 23 8.90 15.65 8.69
N LEU A 24 9.33 16.40 7.67
CA LEU A 24 10.43 16.03 6.80
C LEU A 24 11.78 16.61 7.28
N LEU A 25 12.84 15.90 7.01
CA LEU A 25 14.21 16.41 7.09
C LEU A 25 14.58 17.12 5.79
N ARG A 26 15.33 18.20 5.89
CA ARG A 26 15.95 18.81 4.71
C ARG A 26 16.85 17.82 4.00
N THR A 27 16.84 17.84 2.68
CA THR A 27 17.70 17.00 1.84
C THR A 27 19.17 17.34 2.11
N ASN A 28 20.02 16.32 2.14
CA ASN A 28 21.46 16.41 2.23
C ASN A 28 22.09 15.30 1.40
N GLY A 29 23.40 15.28 1.27
CA GLY A 29 24.10 14.30 0.43
C GLY A 29 23.83 12.82 0.77
N VAL A 30 23.43 12.50 2.01
CA VAL A 30 22.98 11.14 2.37
C VAL A 30 21.64 10.83 1.73
N ALA A 31 20.67 11.74 1.87
CA ALA A 31 19.35 11.58 1.29
C ALA A 31 19.44 11.51 -0.25
N GLU A 32 20.18 12.43 -0.88
CA GLU A 32 20.41 12.42 -2.33
C GLU A 32 20.96 11.09 -2.80
N LYS A 33 21.99 10.57 -2.14
CA LYS A 33 22.60 9.29 -2.52
C LYS A 33 21.58 8.14 -2.43
N VAL A 34 20.78 8.08 -1.37
CA VAL A 34 19.74 7.06 -1.21
C VAL A 34 18.66 7.21 -2.29
N PHE A 35 18.26 8.43 -2.60
CA PHE A 35 17.26 8.74 -3.58
C PHE A 35 17.67 8.27 -4.99
N VAL A 36 18.89 8.54 -5.43
CA VAL A 36 19.39 8.15 -6.77
C VAL A 36 19.79 6.68 -6.85
N THR A 37 20.03 6.01 -5.73
CA THR A 37 20.37 4.58 -5.72
C THR A 37 19.13 3.73 -5.91
N LYS A 38 18.66 3.65 -7.17
CA LYS A 38 17.48 2.85 -7.54
C LYS A 38 17.81 1.37 -7.40
N ILE A 39 16.89 0.62 -6.83
CA ILE A 39 16.95 -0.83 -6.75
C ILE A 39 15.81 -1.36 -7.64
N ALA A 40 16.07 -1.51 -8.94
CA ALA A 40 15.05 -1.86 -9.93
C ALA A 40 14.30 -3.17 -9.61
N GLU A 41 15.01 -4.14 -9.02
CA GLU A 41 14.45 -5.44 -8.62
C GLU A 41 13.74 -5.39 -7.25
N LYS A 42 13.89 -4.27 -6.51
CA LYS A 42 13.36 -4.10 -5.15
C LYS A 42 12.73 -2.72 -4.96
N PRO A 43 11.64 -2.41 -5.68
CA PRO A 43 11.03 -1.08 -5.67
C PRO A 43 10.50 -0.69 -4.28
N TYR A 44 9.92 -1.62 -3.53
CA TYR A 44 9.38 -1.33 -2.19
C TYR A 44 10.47 -1.17 -1.13
N THR A 45 11.56 -1.94 -1.22
CA THR A 45 12.77 -1.71 -0.39
C THR A 45 13.34 -0.33 -0.65
N TRP A 46 13.43 0.08 -1.93
CA TRP A 46 13.90 1.42 -2.29
C TRP A 46 12.97 2.51 -1.72
N GLN A 47 11.65 2.37 -1.85
CA GLN A 47 10.67 3.29 -1.25
C GLN A 47 10.88 3.42 0.26
N GLY A 48 11.00 2.29 0.95
CA GLY A 48 11.29 2.28 2.39
C GLY A 48 12.60 3.00 2.76
N ASN A 49 13.64 2.83 1.97
CA ASN A 49 14.92 3.53 2.16
C ASN A 49 14.76 5.05 2.00
N VAL A 50 14.04 5.50 0.96
CA VAL A 50 13.75 6.92 0.69
C VAL A 50 13.01 7.53 1.88
N LEU A 51 11.91 6.91 2.31
CA LEU A 51 11.12 7.39 3.44
C LEU A 51 11.97 7.46 4.72
N SER A 52 12.78 6.43 4.99
CA SER A 52 13.61 6.32 6.19
C SER A 52 14.60 7.46 6.35
N VAL A 53 15.16 7.99 5.25
CA VAL A 53 16.12 9.09 5.30
C VAL A 53 15.48 10.47 5.14
N ALA A 54 14.23 10.55 4.64
CA ALA A 54 13.55 11.80 4.39
C ALA A 54 12.60 12.22 5.52
N ILE A 55 11.90 11.27 6.15
CA ILE A 55 10.96 11.55 7.24
C ILE A 55 11.74 11.77 8.54
N LYS A 56 11.56 12.93 9.18
CA LYS A 56 12.10 13.22 10.50
C LYS A 56 11.30 12.48 11.57
N SER A 57 9.98 12.69 11.56
CA SER A 57 9.07 12.08 12.53
C SER A 57 7.68 11.87 11.94
N ILE A 58 6.92 10.95 12.55
CA ILE A 58 5.48 10.78 12.35
C ILE A 58 4.82 10.95 13.72
N GLY A 59 4.09 12.05 13.89
CA GLY A 59 3.63 12.48 15.21
C GLY A 59 4.80 12.60 16.17
N ASN A 60 4.77 11.80 17.25
CA ASN A 60 5.81 11.76 18.27
C ASN A 60 6.89 10.68 18.03
N VAL A 61 6.84 9.95 16.93
CA VAL A 61 7.79 8.88 16.58
C VAL A 61 8.94 9.45 15.75
N GLU A 62 10.12 9.56 16.32
CA GLU A 62 11.36 10.01 15.64
C GLU A 62 11.92 8.91 14.74
N ILE A 63 12.37 9.26 13.52
CA ILE A 63 12.79 8.31 12.47
C ILE A 63 14.16 8.67 11.88
N GLY A 64 14.21 9.70 11.06
CA GLY A 64 15.24 9.88 10.04
C GLY A 64 16.62 10.30 10.54
N ALA A 65 16.72 11.04 11.64
CA ALA A 65 18.02 11.51 12.14
C ALA A 65 18.93 10.33 12.50
N GLY A 66 18.42 9.35 13.24
CA GLY A 66 19.17 8.14 13.60
C GLY A 66 19.53 7.27 12.41
N VAL A 67 18.64 7.18 11.42
CA VAL A 67 18.88 6.41 10.17
C VAL A 67 20.02 7.02 9.36
N ARG A 68 20.05 8.34 9.19
CA ARG A 68 21.15 9.03 8.47
C ARG A 68 22.49 8.85 9.16
N GLU A 69 22.52 8.95 10.49
CA GLU A 69 23.74 8.73 11.27
C GLU A 69 24.25 7.29 11.11
N LYS A 70 23.35 6.30 11.17
CA LYS A 70 23.70 4.89 10.96
C LYS A 70 24.18 4.63 9.54
N TYR A 71 23.53 5.22 8.54
CA TYR A 71 23.97 5.11 7.13
C TYR A 71 25.41 5.62 6.93
N LEU A 72 25.78 6.73 7.55
CA LEU A 72 27.16 7.26 7.45
C LEU A 72 28.20 6.29 8.02
N LYS A 73 27.83 5.46 9.00
CA LYS A 73 28.71 4.47 9.61
C LYS A 73 28.75 3.14 8.86
N GLU A 74 27.62 2.69 8.37
CA GLU A 74 27.43 1.31 7.86
C GLU A 74 27.28 1.25 6.32
N GLY A 75 27.00 2.36 5.66
CA GLY A 75 26.81 2.44 4.21
C GLY A 75 25.50 1.85 3.70
N SER A 76 24.60 1.42 4.60
CA SER A 76 23.30 0.83 4.25
C SER A 76 22.18 1.42 5.09
N VAL A 77 20.95 1.47 4.51
CA VAL A 77 19.74 1.89 5.22
C VAL A 77 19.14 0.69 5.92
N THR A 78 18.84 0.84 7.21
CA THR A 78 17.93 -0.06 7.92
C THR A 78 16.59 0.62 8.02
N ILE A 79 15.56 0.03 7.42
CA ILE A 79 14.20 0.60 7.41
C ILE A 79 13.59 0.46 8.81
N PRO A 80 13.23 1.58 9.49
CA PRO A 80 12.61 1.53 10.80
C PRO A 80 11.24 0.85 10.79
N GLU A 81 10.87 0.24 11.91
CA GLU A 81 9.58 -0.44 12.06
C GLU A 81 8.38 0.49 11.80
N ALA A 82 8.47 1.75 12.21
CA ALA A 82 7.44 2.75 11.93
C ALA A 82 7.18 2.94 10.41
N ILE A 83 8.23 2.93 9.59
CA ILE A 83 8.11 3.01 8.12
C ILE A 83 7.55 1.72 7.54
N LEU A 84 7.96 0.56 8.06
CA LEU A 84 7.47 -0.75 7.63
C LEU A 84 5.95 -0.93 7.88
N HIS A 85 5.40 -0.22 8.87
CA HIS A 85 3.98 -0.25 9.22
C HIS A 85 3.12 0.81 8.54
N LEU A 86 3.69 1.66 7.68
CA LEU A 86 2.88 2.54 6.84
C LEU A 86 2.10 1.73 5.79
N THR A 87 0.87 2.16 5.52
CA THR A 87 0.09 1.60 4.42
C THR A 87 0.70 1.99 3.06
N LEU A 88 0.40 1.24 2.01
CA LEU A 88 0.90 1.61 0.67
C LEU A 88 0.37 2.97 0.20
N ALA A 89 -0.81 3.39 0.65
CA ALA A 89 -1.35 4.73 0.38
C ALA A 89 -0.50 5.81 1.06
N ASP A 90 -0.13 5.62 2.33
CA ASP A 90 0.73 6.54 3.08
C ASP A 90 2.14 6.61 2.47
N VAL A 91 2.68 5.46 2.02
CA VAL A 91 3.97 5.39 1.31
C VAL A 91 3.93 6.24 0.03
N ASN A 92 2.93 6.05 -0.82
CA ASN A 92 2.80 6.81 -2.08
C ASN A 92 2.62 8.30 -1.82
N THR A 93 1.79 8.67 -0.84
CA THR A 93 1.62 10.07 -0.43
C THR A 93 2.96 10.66 0.02
N SER A 94 3.68 9.94 0.87
CA SER A 94 4.98 10.39 1.38
C SER A 94 6.02 10.58 0.27
N LEU A 95 6.05 9.68 -0.71
CA LEU A 95 6.98 9.80 -1.85
C LEU A 95 6.70 11.07 -2.68
N VAL A 96 5.43 11.36 -2.97
CA VAL A 96 5.06 12.58 -3.69
C VAL A 96 5.43 13.83 -2.89
N GLU A 97 5.12 13.86 -1.59
CA GLU A 97 5.42 15.01 -0.73
C GLU A 97 6.93 15.20 -0.50
N ILE A 98 7.71 14.12 -0.40
CA ILE A 98 9.18 14.20 -0.35
C ILE A 98 9.72 14.77 -1.64
N HIS A 99 9.25 14.30 -2.80
CA HIS A 99 9.69 14.80 -4.08
C HIS A 99 9.40 16.31 -4.22
N ARG A 100 8.16 16.70 -3.94
CA ARG A 100 7.71 18.09 -4.04
C ARG A 100 8.45 19.05 -3.10
N ARG A 101 8.69 18.64 -1.84
CA ARG A 101 9.22 19.53 -0.79
C ARG A 101 10.72 19.44 -0.57
N CYS A 102 11.30 18.29 -0.92
CA CYS A 102 12.70 18.01 -0.62
C CYS A 102 13.58 17.87 -1.86
N TRP A 103 12.99 17.81 -3.06
CA TRP A 103 13.76 17.63 -4.30
C TRP A 103 13.39 18.67 -5.34
N VAL A 104 12.56 18.32 -6.30
CA VAL A 104 12.08 19.22 -7.36
C VAL A 104 10.56 19.08 -7.49
N SER A 105 9.87 20.18 -7.76
CA SER A 105 8.42 20.19 -7.91
C SER A 105 7.93 19.72 -9.28
N GLN A 106 8.81 19.28 -10.18
CA GLN A 106 8.45 18.84 -11.54
C GLN A 106 8.92 17.41 -11.81
N ILE A 107 8.04 16.61 -12.40
CA ILE A 107 8.35 15.31 -12.96
C ILE A 107 8.31 15.45 -14.49
N PRO A 108 9.46 15.41 -15.20
CA PRO A 108 9.48 15.66 -16.63
C PRO A 108 8.96 14.49 -17.45
N LYS A 109 8.39 14.79 -18.61
CA LYS A 109 8.08 13.88 -19.71
C LYS A 109 7.31 12.62 -19.35
N GLN A 110 6.17 12.80 -18.68
CA GLN A 110 5.25 11.69 -18.46
C GLN A 110 4.33 11.49 -19.67
N GLU A 111 4.25 10.26 -20.16
CA GLU A 111 3.25 9.92 -21.17
C GLU A 111 1.89 9.73 -20.50
N VAL A 112 0.93 10.54 -20.90
CA VAL A 112 -0.42 10.53 -20.35
C VAL A 112 -1.43 10.24 -21.44
N VAL A 113 -2.35 9.32 -21.21
CA VAL A 113 -3.42 8.98 -22.16
C VAL A 113 -4.73 9.57 -21.69
N CYS A 114 -5.32 10.46 -22.50
CA CYS A 114 -6.65 10.96 -22.22
C CYS A 114 -7.69 9.84 -22.34
N LYS A 115 -8.34 9.50 -21.24
CA LYS A 115 -9.35 8.42 -21.19
C LYS A 115 -10.57 8.65 -22.09
N PHE A 116 -10.80 9.88 -22.56
CA PHE A 116 -11.98 10.24 -23.33
C PHE A 116 -11.74 10.32 -24.83
N CYS A 117 -10.62 10.88 -25.26
CA CYS A 117 -10.30 10.97 -26.68
C CYS A 117 -9.16 10.05 -27.11
N GLY A 118 -8.55 9.28 -26.19
CA GLY A 118 -7.45 8.36 -26.48
C GLY A 118 -6.13 9.04 -26.88
N ARG A 119 -6.07 10.38 -26.87
CA ARG A 119 -4.87 11.10 -27.27
C ARG A 119 -3.75 10.86 -26.26
N ARG A 120 -2.57 10.51 -26.75
CA ARG A 120 -1.32 10.47 -25.98
C ARG A 120 -0.74 11.85 -25.91
N LEU A 121 -0.37 12.28 -24.72
CA LEU A 121 0.24 13.57 -24.45
C LEU A 121 1.53 13.31 -23.66
N GLU A 122 2.57 14.06 -23.98
CA GLU A 122 3.71 14.20 -23.08
C GLU A 122 3.48 15.43 -22.21
N ALA A 123 3.51 15.25 -20.92
CA ALA A 123 3.30 16.32 -19.96
C ALA A 123 4.40 16.33 -18.90
N ASP A 124 4.84 17.54 -18.54
CA ASP A 124 5.64 17.75 -17.34
C ASP A 124 4.67 17.93 -16.17
N ILE A 125 4.70 17.01 -15.20
CA ILE A 125 3.83 17.08 -14.05
C ILE A 125 4.41 18.06 -13.05
N ASP A 126 3.71 19.17 -12.84
CA ASP A 126 4.02 20.15 -11.82
C ASP A 126 3.37 19.73 -10.49
N LEU A 127 4.19 19.23 -9.57
CA LEU A 127 3.72 18.72 -8.29
C LEU A 127 3.11 19.81 -7.39
N ASP A 128 3.36 21.09 -7.65
CA ASP A 128 2.71 22.19 -6.94
C ASP A 128 1.26 22.41 -7.39
N LYS A 129 0.88 21.84 -8.54
CA LYS A 129 -0.48 21.89 -9.09
C LYS A 129 -1.28 20.60 -8.90
N ILE A 130 -0.69 19.57 -8.28
CA ILE A 130 -1.45 18.36 -7.96
C ILE A 130 -2.39 18.60 -6.79
N ASP A 131 -3.48 17.84 -6.75
CA ASP A 131 -4.42 17.84 -5.65
C ASP A 131 -4.74 16.40 -5.23
N TYR A 132 -5.12 16.24 -3.96
CA TYR A 132 -5.62 14.97 -3.48
C TYR A 132 -6.93 14.61 -4.16
N LEU A 133 -7.10 13.35 -4.49
CA LEU A 133 -8.39 12.82 -4.94
C LEU A 133 -9.45 13.05 -3.85
N PRO A 134 -10.73 13.26 -4.24
CA PRO A 134 -11.81 13.49 -3.27
C PRO A 134 -11.90 12.39 -2.21
N GLU A 135 -11.74 11.13 -2.61
CA GLU A 135 -11.74 9.97 -1.72
C GLU A 135 -10.59 10.03 -0.72
N THR A 136 -9.41 10.46 -1.16
CA THR A 136 -8.24 10.66 -0.27
C THR A 136 -8.48 11.78 0.72
N LYS A 137 -9.07 12.91 0.27
CA LYS A 137 -9.43 14.02 1.17
C LYS A 137 -10.43 13.57 2.24
N GLN A 138 -11.41 12.76 1.87
CA GLN A 138 -12.36 12.19 2.79
C GLN A 138 -11.65 11.29 3.82
N GLN A 139 -10.78 10.40 3.38
CA GLN A 139 -9.99 9.52 4.25
C GLN A 139 -9.09 10.28 5.23
N MET A 140 -8.52 11.42 4.80
CA MET A 140 -7.72 12.28 5.68
C MET A 140 -8.57 12.92 6.79
N GLN A 141 -9.84 13.23 6.52
CA GLN A 141 -10.77 13.88 7.45
C GLN A 141 -11.45 12.87 8.39
N GLU A 142 -11.72 11.67 7.90
CA GLU A 142 -12.39 10.63 8.66
C GLU A 142 -11.36 9.79 9.42
N THR A 143 -11.62 9.54 10.70
CA THR A 143 -10.89 8.53 11.46
C THR A 143 -11.57 7.19 11.18
N LEU A 144 -11.39 6.66 9.98
CA LEU A 144 -11.94 5.36 9.62
C LEU A 144 -11.15 4.27 10.33
N ASP A 145 -11.87 3.32 10.91
CA ASP A 145 -11.26 2.11 11.44
C ASP A 145 -10.93 1.16 10.29
N TYR A 146 -9.73 1.33 9.73
CA TYR A 146 -9.20 0.44 8.70
C TYR A 146 -8.65 -0.87 9.26
N SER A 147 -8.83 -1.14 10.54
CA SER A 147 -8.28 -2.35 11.16
C SER A 147 -8.84 -3.63 10.55
N GLN A 148 -10.05 -3.56 9.98
CA GLN A 148 -10.73 -4.71 9.40
C GLN A 148 -11.51 -4.34 8.13
N LEU A 149 -11.04 -4.86 7.00
CA LEU A 149 -11.72 -4.77 5.71
C LEU A 149 -12.46 -6.09 5.47
N ALA A 150 -13.78 -6.09 5.56
CA ALA A 150 -14.58 -7.30 5.41
C ALA A 150 -15.06 -7.50 3.96
N VAL A 151 -14.92 -8.71 3.44
CA VAL A 151 -15.38 -9.13 2.10
C VAL A 151 -16.34 -10.28 2.26
N ASP A 152 -17.59 -10.10 1.85
CA ASP A 152 -18.55 -11.19 1.76
C ASP A 152 -18.33 -11.99 0.47
N LEU A 153 -18.14 -13.30 0.62
CA LEU A 153 -17.89 -14.21 -0.48
C LEU A 153 -19.23 -14.71 -1.07
N LYS A 154 -19.35 -14.68 -2.38
CA LYS A 154 -20.55 -15.13 -3.07
C LYS A 154 -20.78 -16.63 -2.98
N TYR A 155 -19.70 -17.42 -3.06
CA TYR A 155 -19.75 -18.87 -3.04
C TYR A 155 -19.19 -19.47 -1.76
N GLY A 156 -18.57 -18.62 -0.95
CA GLY A 156 -17.95 -19.04 0.30
C GLY A 156 -16.65 -19.82 0.13
N PHE A 157 -16.08 -20.16 1.27
CA PHE A 157 -14.85 -20.91 1.40
C PHE A 157 -15.12 -22.16 2.24
N GLN A 158 -15.01 -23.34 1.63
CA GLN A 158 -15.18 -24.62 2.31
C GLN A 158 -13.83 -25.34 2.40
N PRO A 159 -13.28 -25.46 3.59
CA PRO A 159 -11.96 -26.06 3.81
C PRO A 159 -11.81 -27.50 3.29
N LEU A 160 -12.89 -28.24 3.25
CA LEU A 160 -12.89 -29.66 2.85
C LEU A 160 -12.98 -29.90 1.34
N ALA A 161 -13.16 -28.88 0.52
CA ALA A 161 -13.40 -29.04 -0.92
C ALA A 161 -12.24 -29.68 -1.70
N LEU A 162 -11.04 -29.82 -1.10
CA LEU A 162 -9.82 -30.24 -1.81
C LEU A 162 -9.26 -31.61 -1.42
N GLY A 163 -10.07 -32.55 -1.01
CA GLY A 163 -9.60 -33.95 -0.92
C GLY A 163 -9.29 -34.43 0.50
N LYS A 164 -8.59 -35.55 0.61
CA LYS A 164 -8.45 -36.33 1.83
C LYS A 164 -7.98 -35.51 3.03
N ILE A 165 -8.81 -35.42 4.06
CA ILE A 165 -8.46 -34.86 5.35
C ILE A 165 -7.32 -35.68 5.95
N THR A 166 -6.20 -35.03 6.23
CA THR A 166 -5.10 -35.63 7.00
C THR A 166 -5.44 -35.59 8.50
N GLU A 167 -4.76 -36.41 9.31
CA GLU A 167 -4.95 -36.37 10.76
C GLU A 167 -4.62 -34.99 11.36
N GLN A 168 -3.69 -34.26 10.73
CA GLN A 168 -3.35 -32.90 11.13
C GLN A 168 -4.49 -31.89 10.86
N GLU A 169 -5.22 -32.09 9.75
CA GLU A 169 -6.40 -31.27 9.41
C GLU A 169 -7.54 -31.46 10.40
N LYS A 170 -7.73 -32.66 10.93
CA LYS A 170 -8.70 -32.91 12.00
C LYS A 170 -8.37 -32.13 13.28
N TYR A 171 -7.09 -31.99 13.60
CA TYR A 171 -6.66 -31.20 14.76
C TYR A 171 -6.79 -29.68 14.57
N ALA A 172 -6.81 -29.20 13.33
CA ALA A 172 -6.99 -27.79 13.02
C ALA A 172 -8.46 -27.33 13.11
N GLY A 173 -9.39 -28.19 13.52
CA GLY A 173 -10.80 -27.83 13.68
C GLY A 173 -11.56 -27.65 12.36
N ILE A 174 -11.11 -28.29 11.26
CA ILE A 174 -11.77 -28.23 9.97
C ILE A 174 -13.16 -28.86 10.06
N THR A 175 -14.16 -28.10 9.64
CA THR A 175 -15.56 -28.49 9.65
C THR A 175 -16.12 -28.51 8.23
N ASP A 176 -17.31 -29.15 8.03
CA ASP A 176 -18.07 -29.03 6.77
C ASP A 176 -18.66 -27.63 6.56
N THR A 177 -18.28 -26.67 7.38
CA THR A 177 -18.80 -25.33 7.40
C THR A 177 -18.30 -24.54 6.19
N VAL A 178 -19.19 -23.83 5.54
CA VAL A 178 -18.88 -22.91 4.46
C VAL A 178 -18.76 -21.50 5.04
N TYR A 179 -17.57 -20.98 5.13
CA TYR A 179 -17.29 -19.63 5.58
C TYR A 179 -17.59 -18.65 4.46
N ASN A 180 -18.27 -17.56 4.76
CA ASN A 180 -18.79 -16.61 3.77
C ASN A 180 -18.22 -15.20 3.89
N ARG A 181 -17.30 -14.94 4.82
CA ARG A 181 -16.64 -13.64 4.98
C ARG A 181 -15.15 -13.77 5.24
N PHE A 182 -14.38 -13.02 4.48
CA PHE A 182 -12.95 -12.80 4.74
C PHE A 182 -12.76 -11.42 5.36
N VAL A 183 -11.85 -11.33 6.33
CA VAL A 183 -11.47 -10.08 6.98
C VAL A 183 -10.00 -9.82 6.74
N PHE A 184 -9.67 -8.64 6.23
CA PHE A 184 -8.32 -8.21 5.93
C PHE A 184 -7.93 -6.99 6.77
N ARG A 185 -6.65 -6.82 7.01
CA ARG A 185 -6.07 -5.53 7.36
C ARG A 185 -5.54 -4.85 6.10
N PRO A 186 -5.32 -3.52 6.13
CA PRO A 186 -4.64 -2.83 5.04
C PRO A 186 -3.26 -3.42 4.72
N PRO A 187 -2.86 -3.47 3.44
CA PRO A 187 -1.50 -3.80 3.05
C PRO A 187 -0.51 -2.76 3.56
N LEU A 188 0.54 -3.22 4.20
CA LEU A 188 1.61 -2.39 4.74
C LEU A 188 2.87 -2.51 3.86
N LEU A 189 3.78 -1.56 3.98
CA LEU A 189 5.05 -1.59 3.25
C LEU A 189 5.83 -2.87 3.51
N LYS A 190 5.84 -3.39 4.75
CA LYS A 190 6.50 -4.66 5.08
C LYS A 190 5.96 -5.85 4.29
N ASP A 191 4.67 -5.86 3.97
CA ASP A 191 4.06 -6.95 3.19
C ASP A 191 4.52 -6.90 1.75
N ALA A 192 4.62 -5.71 1.17
CA ALA A 192 5.15 -5.50 -0.15
C ALA A 192 6.63 -5.87 -0.25
N ILE A 193 7.45 -5.44 0.71
CA ILE A 193 8.89 -5.79 0.77
C ILE A 193 9.08 -7.30 0.89
N ARG A 194 8.32 -7.97 1.77
CA ARG A 194 8.40 -9.43 1.93
C ARG A 194 8.13 -10.19 0.64
N ASN A 195 7.21 -9.68 -0.18
CA ASN A 195 6.78 -10.32 -1.41
C ASN A 195 7.42 -9.76 -2.68
N GLU A 196 8.37 -8.85 -2.55
CA GLU A 196 9.00 -8.10 -3.64
C GLU A 196 9.66 -8.99 -4.71
N ALA A 197 10.15 -10.17 -4.33
CA ALA A 197 10.69 -11.16 -5.26
C ALA A 197 9.67 -11.63 -6.33
N TYR A 198 8.37 -11.43 -6.08
CA TYR A 198 7.29 -11.81 -7.00
C TYR A 198 6.69 -10.62 -7.74
N PHE A 199 7.27 -9.43 -7.62
CA PHE A 199 6.73 -8.20 -8.17
C PHE A 199 6.47 -8.25 -9.69
N THR A 200 7.31 -8.97 -10.44
CA THR A 200 7.13 -9.15 -11.89
C THR A 200 5.96 -10.07 -12.26
N ASP A 201 5.52 -10.95 -11.35
CA ASP A 201 4.29 -11.73 -11.48
C ASP A 201 3.19 -11.10 -10.62
N SER A 202 2.46 -10.17 -11.21
CA SER A 202 1.44 -9.37 -10.51
C SER A 202 0.36 -10.22 -9.83
N ILE A 203 0.01 -11.38 -10.41
CA ILE A 203 -1.01 -12.27 -9.83
C ILE A 203 -0.50 -12.92 -8.55
N THR A 204 0.70 -13.50 -8.60
CA THR A 204 1.33 -14.12 -7.43
C THR A 204 1.63 -13.09 -6.36
N PHE A 205 2.14 -11.92 -6.74
CA PHE A 205 2.42 -10.83 -5.82
C PHE A 205 1.17 -10.41 -5.01
N TRP A 206 0.05 -10.13 -5.71
CA TRP A 206 -1.19 -9.73 -5.05
C TRP A 206 -1.80 -10.81 -4.15
N ARG A 207 -1.75 -12.07 -4.58
CA ARG A 207 -2.24 -13.18 -3.76
C ARG A 207 -1.44 -13.38 -2.48
N ARG A 208 -0.13 -13.15 -2.53
CA ARG A 208 0.75 -13.18 -1.35
C ARG A 208 0.46 -12.02 -0.40
N ILE A 209 0.30 -10.80 -0.93
CA ILE A 209 -0.11 -9.67 -0.12
C ILE A 209 -1.48 -9.92 0.51
N ALA A 210 -2.45 -10.43 -0.23
CA ALA A 210 -3.76 -10.76 0.30
C ALA A 210 -3.66 -11.79 1.45
N LEU A 211 -2.82 -12.81 1.31
CA LEU A 211 -2.59 -13.79 2.38
C LEU A 211 -1.97 -13.14 3.64
N ASP A 212 -0.96 -12.30 3.46
CA ASP A 212 -0.32 -11.58 4.58
C ASP A 212 -1.30 -10.63 5.29
N CYS A 213 -2.24 -10.06 4.54
CA CYS A 213 -3.25 -9.13 5.05
C CYS A 213 -4.49 -9.81 5.64
N LEU A 214 -4.75 -11.07 5.30
CA LEU A 214 -5.91 -11.82 5.79
C LEU A 214 -5.81 -11.99 7.30
N VAL A 215 -6.75 -11.45 8.08
CA VAL A 215 -6.75 -11.52 9.54
C VAL A 215 -7.85 -12.42 10.10
N GLY A 216 -8.84 -12.79 9.29
CA GLY A 216 -9.89 -13.70 9.73
C GLY A 216 -10.68 -14.29 8.57
N ILE A 217 -11.22 -15.48 8.79
CA ILE A 217 -12.18 -16.16 7.92
C ILE A 217 -13.37 -16.49 8.79
N GLN A 218 -14.56 -15.97 8.45
CA GLN A 218 -15.74 -15.97 9.30
C GLN A 218 -16.95 -16.60 8.62
N LEU A 219 -17.77 -17.30 9.41
CA LEU A 219 -19.14 -17.60 9.08
C LEU A 219 -20.04 -16.52 9.69
N VAL A 220 -20.80 -15.85 8.83
CA VAL A 220 -21.72 -14.79 9.24
C VAL A 220 -23.14 -15.18 8.82
N GLU A 221 -24.08 -15.13 9.76
CA GLU A 221 -25.51 -15.34 9.54
C GLU A 221 -26.29 -14.17 10.12
N ASN A 222 -27.23 -13.63 9.36
CA ASN A 222 -28.06 -12.48 9.77
C ASN A 222 -27.26 -11.26 10.30
N GLY A 223 -26.02 -11.09 9.83
CA GLY A 223 -25.11 -10.01 10.25
C GLY A 223 -24.28 -10.33 11.51
N GLU A 224 -24.50 -11.47 12.15
CA GLU A 224 -23.75 -11.91 13.32
C GLU A 224 -22.66 -12.92 12.94
N VAL A 225 -21.50 -12.81 13.57
CA VAL A 225 -20.40 -13.78 13.42
C VAL A 225 -20.73 -15.01 14.24
N ILE A 226 -20.98 -16.13 13.57
CA ILE A 226 -21.33 -17.41 14.21
C ILE A 226 -20.09 -18.23 14.52
N ASP A 227 -19.11 -18.21 13.61
CA ASP A 227 -17.88 -18.97 13.76
C ASP A 227 -16.69 -18.23 13.12
N VAL A 228 -15.49 -18.46 13.64
CA VAL A 228 -14.24 -17.92 13.13
C VAL A 228 -13.22 -19.03 12.98
N LEU A 229 -12.71 -19.18 11.77
CA LEU A 229 -11.70 -20.19 11.51
C LEU A 229 -10.39 -19.83 12.25
N PRO A 230 -9.76 -20.77 12.99
CA PRO A 230 -8.52 -20.53 13.71
C PRO A 230 -7.38 -20.08 12.80
N ASP A 231 -6.50 -19.21 13.30
CA ASP A 231 -5.38 -18.61 12.54
C ASP A 231 -4.38 -19.63 11.98
N GLU A 232 -4.23 -20.78 12.62
CA GLU A 232 -3.38 -21.90 12.15
C GLU A 232 -3.75 -22.34 10.74
N PHE A 233 -4.99 -22.11 10.35
CA PHE A 233 -5.50 -22.44 9.03
C PHE A 233 -4.75 -21.72 7.91
N LYS A 234 -4.35 -20.46 8.10
CA LYS A 234 -3.54 -19.74 7.14
C LYS A 234 -2.18 -20.40 6.90
N THR A 235 -1.56 -20.87 7.96
CA THR A 235 -0.29 -21.58 7.89
C THR A 235 -0.44 -22.89 7.13
N TYR A 236 -1.59 -23.52 7.26
CA TYR A 236 -1.87 -24.83 6.67
C TYR A 236 -2.18 -24.76 5.17
N TYR A 237 -3.11 -23.89 4.78
CA TYR A 237 -3.54 -23.75 3.39
C TYR A 237 -2.73 -22.74 2.59
N GLY A 238 -2.21 -21.72 3.25
CA GLY A 238 -1.38 -20.71 2.61
C GLY A 238 -2.03 -20.13 1.34
N LEU A 239 -1.25 -20.05 0.27
CA LEU A 239 -1.71 -19.56 -1.03
C LEU A 239 -2.79 -20.41 -1.70
N LYS A 240 -2.99 -21.66 -1.28
CA LYS A 240 -4.06 -22.50 -1.83
C LYS A 240 -5.43 -21.84 -1.64
N ILE A 241 -5.64 -21.09 -0.55
CA ILE A 241 -6.85 -20.31 -0.32
C ILE A 241 -7.23 -19.53 -1.58
N PHE A 242 -6.29 -18.77 -2.14
CA PHE A 242 -6.50 -17.92 -3.29
C PHE A 242 -6.30 -18.62 -4.64
N ASN A 243 -5.59 -19.74 -4.69
CA ASN A 243 -5.27 -20.41 -5.93
C ASN A 243 -6.31 -21.48 -6.31
N GLU A 244 -6.89 -22.14 -5.32
CA GLU A 244 -7.62 -23.39 -5.52
C GLU A 244 -9.06 -23.31 -4.98
N TYR A 245 -9.31 -22.51 -3.92
CA TYR A 245 -10.60 -22.52 -3.23
C TYR A 245 -11.53 -21.37 -3.64
N LEU A 246 -10.99 -20.18 -3.87
CA LEU A 246 -11.83 -19.04 -4.23
C LEU A 246 -12.19 -19.04 -5.71
N THR A 247 -13.45 -18.72 -6.00
CA THR A 247 -13.90 -18.49 -7.38
C THR A 247 -13.33 -17.19 -7.95
N GLY A 248 -13.37 -17.03 -9.27
CA GLY A 248 -12.93 -15.79 -9.91
C GLY A 248 -13.68 -14.55 -9.45
N SER A 249 -14.98 -14.68 -9.09
CA SER A 249 -15.76 -13.56 -8.54
C SER A 249 -15.33 -13.18 -7.12
N ASP A 250 -15.04 -14.18 -6.28
CA ASP A 250 -14.60 -13.95 -4.91
C ASP A 250 -13.17 -13.38 -4.89
N LEU A 251 -12.27 -13.87 -5.76
CA LEU A 251 -10.94 -13.29 -5.96
C LEU A 251 -10.99 -11.83 -6.42
N LYS A 252 -11.96 -11.50 -7.31
CA LYS A 252 -12.16 -10.12 -7.72
C LYS A 252 -12.61 -9.25 -6.54
N ALA A 253 -13.59 -9.71 -5.75
CA ALA A 253 -14.07 -8.99 -4.58
C ALA A 253 -12.95 -8.73 -3.56
N VAL A 254 -12.10 -9.73 -3.29
CA VAL A 254 -10.91 -9.57 -2.42
C VAL A 254 -9.95 -8.53 -2.98
N ARG A 255 -9.65 -8.57 -4.28
CA ARG A 255 -8.79 -7.57 -4.90
C ARG A 255 -9.39 -6.18 -4.81
N ASP A 256 -10.66 -6.04 -5.15
CA ASP A 256 -11.34 -4.76 -5.20
C ASP A 256 -11.33 -4.10 -3.81
N ILE A 257 -11.62 -4.81 -2.72
CA ILE A 257 -11.57 -4.23 -1.38
C ILE A 257 -10.15 -3.82 -0.94
N LEU A 258 -9.14 -4.59 -1.32
CA LEU A 258 -7.74 -4.26 -1.00
C LEU A 258 -7.20 -3.08 -1.84
N THR A 259 -7.86 -2.75 -2.96
CA THR A 259 -7.46 -1.64 -3.84
C THR A 259 -8.35 -0.41 -3.71
N GLU A 260 -9.65 -0.56 -3.49
CA GLU A 260 -10.62 0.55 -3.38
C GLU A 260 -10.49 1.32 -2.07
N HIS A 261 -10.27 0.61 -0.96
CA HIS A 261 -10.11 1.26 0.36
C HIS A 261 -8.70 1.80 0.62
N LEU A 262 -7.76 1.52 -0.29
CA LEU A 262 -6.39 2.00 -0.21
C LEU A 262 -6.00 2.59 -1.56
N PRO A 263 -6.35 3.85 -1.83
CA PRO A 263 -5.96 4.48 -3.07
C PRO A 263 -4.45 4.40 -3.21
N THR A 264 -3.99 3.56 -4.15
CA THR A 264 -2.57 3.43 -4.48
C THR A 264 -2.04 4.72 -5.10
N LEU A 265 -2.94 5.60 -5.54
CA LEU A 265 -2.64 6.86 -6.21
C LEU A 265 -3.48 7.98 -5.59
N PRO A 266 -3.02 8.57 -4.47
CA PRO A 266 -3.81 9.55 -3.72
C PRO A 266 -3.92 10.92 -4.40
N PHE A 267 -3.13 11.18 -5.45
CA PHE A 267 -3.05 12.45 -6.13
C PHE A 267 -3.50 12.40 -7.57
N ALA A 268 -4.01 13.52 -8.07
CA ALA A 268 -4.26 13.74 -9.47
C ALA A 268 -3.70 15.08 -9.93
N TYR A 269 -3.34 15.14 -11.21
CA TYR A 269 -2.91 16.32 -11.92
C TYR A 269 -3.96 16.71 -12.96
N TYR A 270 -4.22 18.01 -13.10
CA TYR A 270 -5.16 18.52 -14.08
C TYR A 270 -4.42 18.91 -15.36
N GLU A 271 -4.57 18.12 -16.42
CA GLU A 271 -4.00 18.37 -17.74
C GLU A 271 -5.07 18.68 -18.76
N PRO A 272 -5.04 19.86 -19.43
CA PRO A 272 -5.94 20.14 -20.54
C PRO A 272 -5.50 19.35 -21.79
N CYS A 273 -6.25 18.32 -22.15
CA CYS A 273 -5.95 17.50 -23.34
C CYS A 273 -6.40 18.12 -24.65
N GLY A 274 -6.88 19.37 -24.68
CA GLY A 274 -7.43 20.05 -25.84
C GLY A 274 -8.80 19.54 -26.33
N CYS A 275 -9.42 18.59 -25.64
CA CYS A 275 -10.79 18.14 -25.91
C CYS A 275 -11.83 18.88 -25.04
N ASN A 276 -11.54 20.13 -24.67
CA ASN A 276 -12.36 21.12 -23.96
C ASN A 276 -12.77 20.77 -22.51
N GLU A 277 -12.18 19.76 -21.88
CA GLU A 277 -12.47 19.45 -20.49
C GLU A 277 -11.17 19.34 -19.67
N GLN A 278 -11.19 19.94 -18.49
CA GLN A 278 -10.16 19.69 -17.49
C GLN A 278 -10.31 18.27 -16.95
N ARG A 279 -9.24 17.49 -16.98
CA ARG A 279 -9.26 16.10 -16.56
C ARG A 279 -8.21 15.81 -15.55
N MET A 280 -8.60 14.98 -14.60
CA MET A 280 -7.71 14.47 -13.57
C MET A 280 -6.93 13.27 -14.10
N ILE A 281 -5.63 13.32 -13.97
CA ILE A 281 -4.70 12.25 -14.30
C ILE A 281 -4.05 11.79 -13.01
N PRO A 282 -4.12 10.50 -12.66
CA PRO A 282 -3.46 10.00 -11.46
C PRO A 282 -1.94 10.18 -11.57
N VAL A 283 -1.32 10.69 -10.52
CA VAL A 283 0.13 10.81 -10.42
C VAL A 283 0.69 9.51 -9.85
N ILE A 284 1.45 8.80 -10.66
CA ILE A 284 2.11 7.55 -10.29
C ILE A 284 3.57 7.83 -9.98
N MET A 285 3.99 7.55 -8.74
CA MET A 285 5.38 7.68 -8.32
C MET A 285 6.08 6.33 -8.44
N GLU A 286 6.65 6.09 -9.60
CA GLU A 286 7.54 4.94 -9.81
C GLU A 286 8.99 5.34 -9.53
N ALA A 287 9.82 4.36 -9.17
CA ALA A 287 11.25 4.59 -8.97
C ALA A 287 11.94 5.24 -10.18
N SER A 288 11.43 4.97 -11.40
CA SER A 288 11.90 5.57 -12.64
C SER A 288 11.64 7.07 -12.73
N ASN A 289 10.60 7.57 -12.08
CA ASN A 289 10.16 8.96 -12.16
C ASN A 289 10.76 9.83 -11.06
N PHE A 290 11.33 9.20 -10.03
CA PHE A 290 11.75 9.92 -8.82
C PHE A 290 13.02 10.77 -9.03
N PHE A 291 13.88 10.43 -9.96
CA PHE A 291 15.14 11.17 -10.21
C PHE A 291 15.62 10.94 -11.66
N SER A 292 14.81 11.30 -12.64
CA SER A 292 15.33 11.50 -13.99
C SER A 292 16.00 12.87 -14.01
N GLU A 293 17.31 12.90 -14.36
CA GLU A 293 18.02 14.12 -14.71
C GLU A 293 17.35 14.85 -15.87
#